data_10d78b314559797c8922b63fad77978b
#
_entry.id   10d78b314559797c8922b63fad77978b
#
_cell.length_a   1.000
_cell.length_b   1.000
_cell.length_c   1.000
_cell.angle_alpha   90.00
_cell.angle_beta   90.00
_cell.angle_gamma   90.00
#
_symmetry.space_group_name_H-M   'P 1'
#
loop_
_entity.id
_entity.type
_entity.pdbx_description
1 polymer ?
#
loop_
_entity_poly.entity_id
_entity_poly.type
_entity_poly.pdbx_seq_one_letter_code
_entity_poly.pdbx_strand_id
1 'polypeptide(L)'
;MTQTHTMLSTSKSHLPGVLLLAISLVFAAKAYADQPPNIVLILSDDQAWTDYGFMGHEAIKTPHLDKLASRSVVFKRGYLAAPVCRPSLASMVTGLHPFDHGVTGNDLSLEASGRAKERRQELDQPLQDGFYKHPGFIELLRSNGYLAHQSGKWWEGSWKDGGFTHGMKMEGRHGSKESLAIGREGLKPVTDFVDMAVGQDKPFFLWYGVFLPHTPHNPPTRLLNKYQKKGHALDVAKYYAMCEWLDETCGELLAYLEKKGALENTLIVYICDNGWAARSTRADDPNQKREGKFALRSKTSPYENGIRTPIMLSWPGRIEPRDDPNFAHSIDLFPTIAAAAGLE
;
A
#
# COMPACT_ATOMS: atom_id res chain seq x y z
N MET A 1 -43.52 61.73 47.63
CA MET A 1 -42.24 61.95 46.86
C MET A 1 -41.44 60.71 47.06
N THR A 2 -41.48 59.79 46.08
CA THR A 2 -40.76 58.53 46.12
C THR A 2 -39.98 58.43 44.81
N GLN A 3 -38.63 58.55 44.87
CA GLN A 3 -37.72 58.39 43.76
C GLN A 3 -37.44 56.92 43.57
N THR A 4 -37.70 56.42 42.35
CA THR A 4 -37.36 55.09 41.92
C THR A 4 -36.01 55.14 41.13
N HIS A 5 -34.98 54.52 41.71
CA HIS A 5 -33.70 54.35 41.05
C HIS A 5 -33.76 53.12 40.11
N THR A 6 -33.61 53.33 38.79
CA THR A 6 -33.47 52.26 37.78
C THR A 6 -31.99 51.96 37.67
N MET A 7 -31.59 50.69 38.00
CA MET A 7 -30.24 50.18 37.73
C MET A 7 -30.17 49.66 36.31
N LEU A 8 -29.28 50.22 35.51
CA LEU A 8 -28.88 49.74 34.20
C LEU A 8 -27.82 48.65 34.37
N SER A 9 -28.17 47.41 34.00
CA SER A 9 -27.26 46.28 33.91
C SER A 9 -26.47 46.36 32.60
N THR A 10 -25.15 46.55 32.69
CA THR A 10 -24.25 46.47 31.53
C THR A 10 -23.86 45.01 31.28
N SER A 11 -24.44 44.41 30.26
CA SER A 11 -24.03 43.12 29.70
C SER A 11 -22.66 43.26 29.00
N LYS A 12 -21.62 42.65 29.57
CA LYS A 12 -20.31 42.54 28.92
C LYS A 12 -20.40 41.44 27.86
N SER A 13 -20.37 41.81 26.60
CA SER A 13 -20.29 40.88 25.45
C SER A 13 -18.88 40.25 25.37
N HIS A 14 -18.77 38.96 25.68
CA HIS A 14 -17.55 38.16 25.47
C HIS A 14 -17.49 37.62 24.02
N LEU A 15 -17.25 38.45 23.02
CA LEU A 15 -17.24 38.03 21.59
C LEU A 15 -15.96 38.28 20.77
N PRO A 16 -14.75 38.51 21.31
CA PRO A 16 -13.59 38.51 20.40
C PRO A 16 -12.83 37.18 20.31
N GLY A 17 -12.90 36.28 21.32
CA GLY A 17 -12.08 35.07 21.34
C GLY A 17 -12.54 33.97 20.38
N VAL A 18 -13.85 33.80 20.22
CA VAL A 18 -14.41 32.72 19.37
C VAL A 18 -14.23 33.04 17.86
N LEU A 19 -14.31 34.33 17.49
CA LEU A 19 -14.13 34.76 16.10
C LEU A 19 -12.67 34.62 15.64
N LEU A 20 -11.71 34.93 16.50
CA LEU A 20 -10.27 34.75 16.22
C LEU A 20 -9.89 33.28 16.04
N LEU A 21 -10.47 32.39 16.87
CA LEU A 21 -10.24 30.95 16.78
C LEU A 21 -10.83 30.34 15.47
N ALA A 22 -12.04 30.78 15.08
CA ALA A 22 -12.68 30.35 13.85
C ALA A 22 -11.91 30.84 12.61
N ILE A 23 -11.42 32.09 12.61
CA ILE A 23 -10.60 32.64 11.53
C ILE A 23 -9.27 31.89 11.44
N SER A 24 -8.61 31.58 12.54
CA SER A 24 -7.36 30.81 12.55
C SER A 24 -7.55 29.40 12.02
N LEU A 25 -8.67 28.74 12.32
CA LEU A 25 -9.00 27.41 11.79
C LEU A 25 -9.29 27.42 10.30
N VAL A 26 -9.95 28.46 9.80
CA VAL A 26 -10.23 28.64 8.35
C VAL A 26 -8.95 28.93 7.58
N PHE A 27 -8.03 29.75 8.12
CA PHE A 27 -6.73 30.01 7.49
C PHE A 27 -5.81 28.78 7.55
N ALA A 28 -5.82 28.01 8.63
CA ALA A 28 -5.08 26.75 8.71
C ALA A 28 -5.61 25.72 7.70
N ALA A 29 -6.93 25.57 7.58
CA ALA A 29 -7.56 24.66 6.62
C ALA A 29 -7.26 25.08 5.16
N LYS A 30 -7.23 26.40 4.86
CA LYS A 30 -6.89 26.90 3.55
C LYS A 30 -5.42 26.75 3.21
N ALA A 31 -4.51 26.94 4.18
CA ALA A 31 -3.07 26.70 4.00
C ALA A 31 -2.76 25.22 3.72
N TYR A 32 -3.49 24.30 4.34
CA TYR A 32 -3.38 22.85 4.05
C TYR A 32 -3.93 22.49 2.66
N ALA A 33 -4.88 23.25 2.14
CA ALA A 33 -5.51 23.00 0.82
C ALA A 33 -4.57 23.28 -0.35
N ASP A 34 -3.56 24.11 -0.17
CA ASP A 34 -2.63 24.57 -1.21
C ASP A 34 -1.28 23.82 -1.21
N GLN A 35 -1.03 22.96 -0.20
CA GLN A 35 0.21 22.15 -0.16
C GLN A 35 0.04 20.86 -0.95
N PRO A 36 1.07 20.42 -1.72
CA PRO A 36 1.07 19.11 -2.34
C PRO A 36 0.82 18.00 -1.30
N PRO A 37 -0.04 17.02 -1.57
CA PRO A 37 -0.32 15.96 -0.61
C PRO A 37 0.87 15.05 -0.40
N ASN A 38 0.96 14.43 0.75
CA ASN A 38 1.75 13.21 0.89
C ASN A 38 1.03 12.07 0.15
N ILE A 39 1.79 11.09 -0.29
CA ILE A 39 1.26 9.93 -0.99
C ILE A 39 1.83 8.67 -0.35
N VAL A 40 0.95 7.75 0.03
CA VAL A 40 1.33 6.46 0.60
C VAL A 40 0.71 5.35 -0.23
N LEU A 41 1.55 4.58 -0.89
CA LEU A 41 1.14 3.38 -1.62
C LEU A 41 1.39 2.16 -0.74
N ILE A 42 0.32 1.52 -0.29
CA ILE A 42 0.34 0.28 0.49
C ILE A 42 0.14 -0.88 -0.48
N LEU A 43 1.13 -1.76 -0.54
CA LEU A 43 1.12 -2.93 -1.41
C LEU A 43 1.03 -4.20 -0.57
N SER A 44 -0.02 -4.98 -0.75
CA SER A 44 -0.01 -6.38 -0.30
C SER A 44 0.62 -7.28 -1.35
N ASP A 45 1.10 -8.44 -0.94
CA ASP A 45 1.92 -9.36 -1.73
C ASP A 45 1.32 -10.76 -1.71
N ASP A 46 0.86 -11.27 -2.87
CA ASP A 46 0.25 -12.59 -2.99
C ASP A 46 -1.06 -12.75 -2.19
N GLN A 47 -2.00 -11.82 -2.32
CA GLN A 47 -3.30 -11.88 -1.64
C GLN A 47 -4.47 -12.01 -2.64
N ALA A 48 -5.38 -12.95 -2.41
CA ALA A 48 -6.56 -13.07 -3.25
C ALA A 48 -7.52 -11.90 -3.02
N TRP A 49 -8.20 -11.46 -4.07
CA TRP A 49 -9.14 -10.34 -4.03
C TRP A 49 -10.31 -10.54 -3.05
N THR A 50 -10.62 -11.77 -2.69
CA THR A 50 -11.66 -12.13 -1.72
C THR A 50 -11.20 -12.07 -0.26
N ASP A 51 -9.89 -11.98 0.01
CA ASP A 51 -9.31 -12.29 1.32
C ASP A 51 -9.23 -11.07 2.24
N TYR A 52 -10.32 -10.31 2.28
CA TYR A 52 -10.52 -9.11 3.11
C TYR A 52 -11.92 -9.11 3.73
N GLY A 53 -12.06 -8.54 4.93
CA GLY A 53 -13.36 -8.39 5.61
C GLY A 53 -14.33 -7.56 4.78
N PHE A 54 -13.90 -6.39 4.26
CA PHE A 54 -14.74 -5.53 3.41
C PHE A 54 -15.11 -6.14 2.04
N MET A 55 -14.42 -7.20 1.63
CA MET A 55 -14.77 -8.00 0.45
C MET A 55 -15.68 -9.19 0.80
N GLY A 56 -16.04 -9.36 2.08
CA GLY A 56 -16.97 -10.38 2.55
C GLY A 56 -16.33 -11.69 3.00
N HIS A 57 -15.02 -11.75 3.25
CA HIS A 57 -14.39 -12.97 3.74
C HIS A 57 -14.82 -13.31 5.17
N GLU A 58 -15.38 -14.49 5.39
CA GLU A 58 -15.97 -14.85 6.68
C GLU A 58 -14.96 -15.10 7.79
N ALA A 59 -13.83 -15.74 7.45
CA ALA A 59 -12.84 -16.19 8.42
C ALA A 59 -11.72 -15.14 8.66
N ILE A 60 -11.10 -14.60 7.61
CA ILE A 60 -10.03 -13.59 7.70
C ILE A 60 -10.59 -12.30 8.30
N LYS A 61 -9.84 -11.71 9.21
CA LYS A 61 -10.21 -10.44 9.86
C LYS A 61 -9.22 -9.36 9.49
N THR A 62 -9.74 -8.29 8.89
CA THR A 62 -8.96 -7.14 8.43
C THR A 62 -9.55 -5.81 8.94
N PRO A 63 -9.70 -5.63 10.27
CA PRO A 63 -10.43 -4.47 10.82
C PRO A 63 -9.81 -3.12 10.46
N HIS A 64 -8.50 -3.04 10.27
CA HIS A 64 -7.82 -1.80 9.89
C HIS A 64 -8.02 -1.47 8.42
N LEU A 65 -7.93 -2.47 7.52
CA LEU A 65 -8.24 -2.31 6.11
C LEU A 65 -9.75 -2.11 5.88
N ASP A 66 -10.62 -2.74 6.68
CA ASP A 66 -12.06 -2.48 6.67
C ASP A 66 -12.37 -1.02 7.05
N LYS A 67 -11.67 -0.50 8.08
CA LYS A 67 -11.75 0.93 8.45
C LYS A 67 -11.21 1.84 7.35
N LEU A 68 -10.11 1.46 6.68
CA LEU A 68 -9.60 2.21 5.53
C LEU A 68 -10.61 2.20 4.39
N ALA A 69 -11.20 1.04 4.05
CA ALA A 69 -12.22 0.91 3.02
C ALA A 69 -13.43 1.81 3.30
N SER A 70 -13.90 1.89 4.55
CA SER A 70 -15.06 2.72 4.93
C SER A 70 -14.83 4.23 4.73
N ARG A 71 -13.60 4.69 4.54
CA ARG A 71 -13.24 6.09 4.27
C ARG A 71 -12.54 6.27 2.91
N SER A 72 -12.70 5.31 2.01
CA SER A 72 -12.09 5.30 0.68
C SER A 72 -13.13 5.26 -0.42
N VAL A 73 -12.75 5.68 -1.62
CA VAL A 73 -13.35 5.11 -2.82
C VAL A 73 -12.77 3.72 -2.99
N VAL A 74 -13.65 2.71 -3.07
CA VAL A 74 -13.27 1.30 -3.18
C VAL A 74 -13.70 0.76 -4.54
N PHE A 75 -12.73 0.43 -5.38
CA PHE A 75 -12.97 -0.30 -6.62
C PHE A 75 -12.84 -1.80 -6.35
N LYS A 76 -13.96 -2.47 -6.09
CA LYS A 76 -13.99 -3.94 -5.89
C LYS A 76 -13.71 -4.73 -7.17
N ARG A 77 -13.73 -4.03 -8.31
CA ARG A 77 -13.40 -4.53 -9.65
C ARG A 77 -12.12 -3.88 -10.15
N GLY A 78 -11.09 -3.89 -9.31
CA GLY A 78 -9.73 -3.50 -9.67
C GLY A 78 -9.01 -4.64 -10.38
N TYR A 79 -8.15 -4.32 -11.33
CA TYR A 79 -7.39 -5.30 -12.12
C TYR A 79 -5.93 -4.91 -12.26
N LEU A 80 -5.10 -5.93 -12.36
CA LEU A 80 -3.65 -5.85 -12.49
C LEU A 80 -3.24 -6.14 -13.94
N ALA A 81 -2.17 -5.52 -14.39
CA ALA A 81 -1.61 -5.74 -15.72
C ALA A 81 -0.96 -7.13 -15.88
N ALA A 82 -0.60 -7.78 -14.78
CA ALA A 82 0.03 -9.09 -14.81
C ALA A 82 -0.29 -9.91 -13.55
N PRO A 83 -0.37 -11.25 -13.66
CA PRO A 83 -0.65 -12.16 -12.56
C PRO A 83 0.59 -12.55 -11.75
N VAL A 84 1.68 -11.79 -11.84
CA VAL A 84 2.96 -12.02 -11.14
C VAL A 84 3.60 -10.70 -10.73
N CYS A 85 4.40 -10.73 -9.68
CA CYS A 85 4.90 -9.57 -8.94
C CYS A 85 5.61 -8.52 -9.82
N ARG A 86 6.72 -8.87 -10.43
CA ARG A 86 7.62 -7.91 -11.11
C ARG A 86 6.91 -7.12 -12.21
N PRO A 87 6.27 -7.75 -13.22
CA PRO A 87 5.59 -7.00 -14.27
C PRO A 87 4.38 -6.22 -13.75
N SER A 88 3.69 -6.71 -12.72
CA SER A 88 2.58 -5.97 -12.09
C SER A 88 3.07 -4.69 -11.43
N LEU A 89 4.15 -4.76 -10.64
CA LEU A 89 4.75 -3.58 -9.99
C LEU A 89 5.33 -2.60 -11.01
N ALA A 90 5.99 -3.11 -12.07
CA ALA A 90 6.50 -2.27 -13.15
C ALA A 90 5.37 -1.50 -13.85
N SER A 91 4.24 -2.16 -14.11
CA SER A 91 3.04 -1.51 -14.68
C SER A 91 2.44 -0.45 -13.77
N MET A 92 2.40 -0.68 -12.45
CA MET A 92 1.92 0.32 -11.48
C MET A 92 2.77 1.59 -11.53
N VAL A 93 4.10 1.43 -11.63
CA VAL A 93 5.05 2.56 -11.59
C VAL A 93 5.07 3.33 -12.90
N THR A 94 5.03 2.62 -14.04
CA THR A 94 5.16 3.25 -15.37
C THR A 94 3.83 3.67 -15.99
N GLY A 95 2.70 3.15 -15.50
CA GLY A 95 1.38 3.32 -16.15
C GLY A 95 1.26 2.57 -17.49
N LEU A 96 2.16 1.63 -17.78
CA LEU A 96 2.23 0.90 -19.03
C LEU A 96 1.93 -0.59 -18.85
N HIS A 97 1.52 -1.25 -19.92
CA HIS A 97 1.39 -2.70 -19.90
C HIS A 97 2.76 -3.41 -20.02
N PRO A 98 2.86 -4.68 -19.55
CA PRO A 98 4.11 -5.45 -19.61
C PRO A 98 4.75 -5.55 -21.02
N PHE A 99 3.95 -5.54 -22.05
CA PHE A 99 4.44 -5.52 -23.43
C PHE A 99 5.18 -4.21 -23.76
N ASP A 100 4.68 -3.09 -23.26
CA ASP A 100 5.24 -1.77 -23.59
C ASP A 100 6.52 -1.48 -22.80
N HIS A 101 6.54 -1.78 -21.47
CA HIS A 101 7.73 -1.57 -20.64
C HIS A 101 8.74 -2.73 -20.67
N GLY A 102 8.44 -3.82 -21.35
CA GLY A 102 9.36 -4.96 -21.57
C GLY A 102 9.57 -5.89 -20.37
N VAL A 103 9.02 -5.59 -19.20
CA VAL A 103 9.08 -6.48 -18.03
C VAL A 103 7.91 -7.45 -18.09
N THR A 104 8.12 -8.62 -18.67
CA THR A 104 7.05 -9.58 -18.98
C THR A 104 6.96 -10.76 -18.00
N GLY A 105 7.87 -10.85 -17.03
CA GLY A 105 7.89 -11.92 -16.04
C GLY A 105 8.80 -11.59 -14.86
N ASN A 106 8.75 -12.42 -13.82
CA ASN A 106 9.65 -12.29 -12.68
C ASN A 106 11.11 -12.63 -13.06
N ASP A 107 11.29 -13.50 -14.03
CA ASP A 107 12.58 -13.93 -14.57
C ASP A 107 12.43 -14.05 -16.10
N LEU A 108 13.52 -13.84 -16.86
CA LEU A 108 13.50 -13.93 -18.33
C LEU A 108 13.23 -15.34 -18.87
N SER A 109 13.54 -16.37 -18.12
CA SER A 109 13.24 -17.76 -18.52
C SER A 109 13.09 -18.68 -17.30
N LEU A 110 12.35 -19.80 -17.50
CA LEU A 110 12.26 -20.87 -16.50
C LEU A 110 13.63 -21.49 -16.19
N GLU A 111 14.56 -21.44 -17.13
CA GLU A 111 15.95 -21.89 -16.94
C GLU A 111 16.76 -20.94 -16.03
N ALA A 112 16.43 -19.66 -16.03
CA ALA A 112 17.06 -18.66 -15.15
C ALA A 112 16.68 -18.85 -13.68
N SER A 113 15.51 -19.43 -13.41
CA SER A 113 15.03 -19.67 -12.03
C SER A 113 15.83 -20.76 -11.28
N GLY A 114 16.56 -21.60 -12.00
CA GLY A 114 17.35 -22.72 -11.45
C GLY A 114 18.87 -22.57 -11.51
N ARG A 115 19.39 -21.58 -12.23
CA ARG A 115 20.83 -21.41 -12.42
C ARG A 115 21.46 -20.37 -11.51
N ALA A 116 22.70 -20.66 -11.13
CA ALA A 116 23.61 -19.95 -10.26
C ALA A 116 23.34 -18.46 -10.06
N LYS A 117 23.37 -18.01 -8.81
CA LYS A 117 23.27 -16.60 -8.37
C LYS A 117 24.13 -15.64 -9.21
N GLU A 118 25.25 -16.12 -9.74
CA GLU A 118 26.26 -15.39 -10.50
C GLU A 118 25.77 -14.87 -11.86
N ARG A 119 24.85 -15.57 -12.51
CA ARG A 119 24.27 -15.15 -13.79
C ARG A 119 22.93 -14.43 -13.68
N ARG A 120 22.38 -14.34 -12.48
CA ARG A 120 21.05 -13.71 -12.30
C ARG A 120 21.08 -12.24 -12.66
N GLN A 121 22.13 -11.52 -12.29
CA GLN A 121 22.27 -10.10 -12.61
C GLN A 121 22.33 -9.84 -14.11
N GLU A 122 23.09 -10.67 -14.86
CA GLU A 122 23.12 -10.58 -16.32
C GLU A 122 21.77 -10.85 -16.98
N LEU A 123 21.00 -11.79 -16.41
CA LEU A 123 19.68 -12.17 -16.92
C LEU A 123 18.58 -11.18 -16.51
N ASP A 124 18.74 -10.46 -15.41
CA ASP A 124 17.80 -9.45 -14.95
C ASP A 124 18.01 -8.10 -15.65
N GLN A 125 19.22 -7.81 -16.15
CA GLN A 125 19.58 -6.54 -16.76
C GLN A 125 18.65 -6.13 -17.92
N PRO A 126 18.30 -7.01 -18.90
CA PRO A 126 17.39 -6.61 -19.97
C PRO A 126 15.99 -6.23 -19.50
N LEU A 127 15.48 -6.81 -18.40
CA LEU A 127 14.20 -6.43 -17.82
C LEU A 127 14.30 -5.06 -17.14
N GLN A 128 15.40 -4.81 -16.43
CA GLN A 128 15.67 -3.51 -15.83
C GLN A 128 15.85 -2.43 -16.91
N ASP A 129 16.61 -2.71 -17.96
CA ASP A 129 16.81 -1.81 -19.09
C ASP A 129 15.48 -1.46 -19.79
N GLY A 130 14.58 -2.44 -19.91
CA GLY A 130 13.23 -2.22 -20.39
C GLY A 130 12.45 -1.26 -19.49
N PHE A 131 12.44 -1.53 -18.20
CA PHE A 131 11.76 -0.70 -17.21
C PHE A 131 12.28 0.76 -17.21
N TYR A 132 13.59 0.95 -17.15
CA TYR A 132 14.21 2.29 -17.05
C TYR A 132 14.16 3.12 -18.33
N LYS A 133 13.71 2.57 -19.45
CA LYS A 133 13.39 3.36 -20.66
C LYS A 133 12.15 4.23 -20.47
N HIS A 134 11.35 3.93 -19.47
CA HIS A 134 10.08 4.61 -19.23
C HIS A 134 10.13 5.31 -17.87
N PRO A 135 9.97 6.64 -17.83
CA PRO A 135 9.93 7.37 -16.57
C PRO A 135 8.72 6.91 -15.74
N GLY A 136 8.95 6.61 -14.45
CA GLY A 136 7.90 6.25 -13.52
C GLY A 136 7.39 7.45 -12.74
N PHE A 137 6.21 7.32 -12.12
CA PHE A 137 5.66 8.39 -11.29
C PHE A 137 6.57 8.75 -10.10
N ILE A 138 7.42 7.82 -9.65
CA ILE A 138 8.38 8.05 -8.56
C ILE A 138 9.40 9.15 -8.94
N GLU A 139 9.95 9.05 -10.15
CA GLU A 139 10.87 10.06 -10.68
C GLU A 139 10.15 11.40 -10.91
N LEU A 140 8.92 11.36 -11.42
CA LEU A 140 8.09 12.54 -11.58
C LEU A 140 7.86 13.26 -10.25
N LEU A 141 7.48 12.55 -9.20
CA LEU A 141 7.30 13.11 -7.85
C LEU A 141 8.61 13.69 -7.30
N ARG A 142 9.71 12.94 -7.39
CA ARG A 142 11.03 13.40 -6.94
C ARG A 142 11.47 14.68 -7.64
N SER A 143 11.28 14.76 -8.96
CA SER A 143 11.63 15.93 -9.77
C SER A 143 10.79 17.17 -9.40
N ASN A 144 9.65 16.95 -8.73
CA ASN A 144 8.76 18.00 -8.23
C ASN A 144 8.84 18.20 -6.70
N GLY A 145 9.99 17.86 -6.11
CA GLY A 145 10.32 18.21 -4.74
C GLY A 145 9.88 17.22 -3.66
N TYR A 146 9.26 16.11 -4.02
CA TYR A 146 8.93 15.06 -3.06
C TYR A 146 10.16 14.35 -2.52
N LEU A 147 10.14 14.03 -1.24
CA LEU A 147 10.99 12.98 -0.69
C LEU A 147 10.29 11.64 -0.95
N ALA A 148 11.04 10.66 -1.45
CA ALA A 148 10.48 9.36 -1.79
C ALA A 148 11.22 8.24 -1.06
N HIS A 149 10.50 7.34 -0.38
CA HIS A 149 11.08 6.23 0.36
C HIS A 149 10.55 4.88 -0.15
N GLN A 150 11.48 3.99 -0.47
CA GLN A 150 11.19 2.59 -0.76
C GLN A 150 11.34 1.75 0.52
N SER A 151 10.28 1.02 0.91
CA SER A 151 10.36 0.03 1.97
C SER A 151 9.82 -1.33 1.51
N GLY A 152 10.56 -2.39 1.87
CA GLY A 152 10.18 -3.76 1.51
C GLY A 152 10.43 -4.10 0.04
N LYS A 153 9.41 -4.60 -0.63
CA LYS A 153 9.51 -5.20 -1.96
C LYS A 153 9.79 -4.19 -3.07
N TRP A 154 10.88 -4.41 -3.78
CA TRP A 154 11.27 -3.70 -5.00
C TRP A 154 12.06 -4.64 -5.91
N TRP A 155 11.80 -4.64 -7.21
CA TRP A 155 12.41 -5.60 -8.14
C TRP A 155 13.46 -5.00 -9.07
N GLU A 156 13.40 -3.69 -9.30
CA GLU A 156 14.19 -3.02 -10.32
C GLU A 156 15.45 -2.39 -9.72
N GLY A 157 16.43 -3.24 -9.36
CA GLY A 157 17.72 -2.80 -8.82
C GLY A 157 17.62 -2.20 -7.42
N SER A 158 18.39 -1.17 -7.15
CA SER A 158 18.38 -0.45 -5.89
C SER A 158 17.27 0.60 -5.85
N TRP A 159 16.93 1.06 -4.63
CA TRP A 159 16.01 2.18 -4.47
C TRP A 159 16.49 3.46 -5.19
N LYS A 160 17.80 3.65 -5.32
CA LYS A 160 18.40 4.81 -6.03
C LYS A 160 18.08 4.75 -7.52
N ASP A 161 18.25 3.57 -8.12
CA ASP A 161 17.92 3.34 -9.52
C ASP A 161 16.43 3.55 -9.78
N GLY A 162 15.57 3.15 -8.82
CA GLY A 162 14.11 3.36 -8.87
C GLY A 162 13.64 4.80 -8.69
N GLY A 163 14.55 5.77 -8.57
CA GLY A 163 14.21 7.19 -8.45
C GLY A 163 13.85 7.65 -7.03
N PHE A 164 13.95 6.78 -6.02
CA PHE A 164 13.70 7.17 -4.63
C PHE A 164 14.83 8.01 -4.05
N THR A 165 14.51 8.85 -3.08
CA THR A 165 15.51 9.63 -2.31
C THR A 165 16.07 8.84 -1.12
N HIS A 166 15.28 7.91 -0.60
CA HIS A 166 15.60 7.05 0.54
C HIS A 166 15.08 5.63 0.28
N GLY A 167 15.64 4.66 0.96
CA GLY A 167 15.14 3.30 0.80
C GLY A 167 15.92 2.28 1.61
N MET A 168 15.36 1.08 1.66
CA MET A 168 15.94 -0.07 2.33
C MET A 168 16.84 -0.85 1.38
N LYS A 169 17.86 -1.49 1.92
CA LYS A 169 18.72 -2.39 1.13
C LYS A 169 17.90 -3.57 0.61
N MET A 170 18.02 -3.83 -0.69
CA MET A 170 17.46 -5.00 -1.33
C MET A 170 18.58 -5.98 -1.68
N GLU A 171 18.42 -7.25 -1.32
CA GLU A 171 19.34 -8.32 -1.67
C GLU A 171 18.56 -9.48 -2.27
N GLY A 172 18.76 -9.70 -3.57
CA GLY A 172 18.09 -10.76 -4.29
C GLY A 172 16.58 -10.58 -4.43
N ARG A 173 15.90 -11.62 -4.83
CA ARG A 173 14.51 -11.63 -5.29
C ARG A 173 13.47 -11.26 -4.23
N HIS A 174 13.73 -11.61 -2.98
CA HIS A 174 12.81 -11.43 -1.86
C HIS A 174 13.34 -10.42 -0.83
N GLY A 175 14.28 -9.59 -1.24
CA GLY A 175 14.86 -8.57 -0.37
C GLY A 175 15.92 -9.09 0.62
N SER A 176 16.50 -8.17 1.35
CA SER A 176 17.40 -8.47 2.46
C SER A 176 16.60 -8.92 3.70
N LYS A 177 17.31 -9.35 4.75
CA LYS A 177 16.69 -9.61 6.05
C LYS A 177 15.95 -8.35 6.56
N GLU A 178 16.53 -7.18 6.38
CA GLU A 178 15.96 -5.90 6.80
C GLU A 178 14.67 -5.58 6.03
N SER A 179 14.65 -5.80 4.71
CA SER A 179 13.45 -5.55 3.92
C SER A 179 12.32 -6.54 4.18
N LEU A 180 12.64 -7.79 4.56
CA LEU A 180 11.65 -8.75 5.05
C LEU A 180 11.11 -8.40 6.43
N ALA A 181 11.89 -7.72 7.26
CA ALA A 181 11.52 -7.35 8.62
C ALA A 181 10.45 -6.24 8.66
N ILE A 182 10.36 -5.41 7.59
CA ILE A 182 9.36 -4.34 7.56
C ILE A 182 7.94 -4.90 7.66
N GLY A 183 7.15 -4.36 8.59
CA GLY A 183 5.82 -4.85 8.90
C GLY A 183 5.78 -6.16 9.71
N ARG A 184 6.90 -6.91 9.78
CA ARG A 184 7.03 -8.13 10.61
C ARG A 184 7.66 -7.84 11.96
N GLU A 185 8.67 -6.98 12.02
CA GLU A 185 9.45 -6.62 13.21
C GLU A 185 9.30 -5.12 13.57
N GLY A 186 8.37 -4.43 12.93
CA GLY A 186 8.03 -3.02 13.15
C GLY A 186 8.21 -2.15 11.91
N LEU A 187 8.06 -0.83 12.11
CA LEU A 187 8.01 0.18 11.05
C LEU A 187 9.16 1.19 11.11
N LYS A 188 10.20 0.95 11.91
CA LYS A 188 11.22 1.97 12.20
C LYS A 188 11.78 2.69 10.96
N PRO A 189 12.19 2.03 9.86
CA PRO A 189 12.68 2.74 8.68
C PRO A 189 11.64 3.70 8.06
N VAL A 190 10.37 3.30 8.09
CA VAL A 190 9.25 4.09 7.58
C VAL A 190 8.95 5.27 8.50
N THR A 191 8.91 5.04 9.82
CA THR A 191 8.63 6.09 10.81
C THR A 191 9.74 7.14 10.85
N ASP A 192 11.00 6.73 10.78
CA ASP A 192 12.15 7.64 10.72
C ASP A 192 12.09 8.52 9.46
N PHE A 193 11.70 7.93 8.32
CA PHE A 193 11.52 8.67 7.07
C PHE A 193 10.38 9.68 7.16
N VAL A 194 9.23 9.28 7.67
CA VAL A 194 8.07 10.19 7.85
C VAL A 194 8.45 11.34 8.79
N ASP A 195 9.14 11.05 9.89
CA ASP A 195 9.60 12.09 10.84
C ASP A 195 10.53 13.10 10.18
N MET A 196 11.45 12.60 9.35
CA MET A 196 12.38 13.46 8.61
C MET A 196 11.64 14.33 7.58
N ALA A 197 10.70 13.76 6.82
CA ALA A 197 9.96 14.49 5.79
C ALA A 197 9.07 15.58 6.41
N VAL A 198 8.32 15.22 7.45
CA VAL A 198 7.49 16.17 8.21
C VAL A 198 8.35 17.25 8.87
N GLY A 199 9.51 16.89 9.45
CA GLY A 199 10.43 17.84 10.05
C GLY A 199 11.08 18.82 9.06
N GLN A 200 11.11 18.48 7.78
CA GLN A 200 11.60 19.34 6.69
C GLN A 200 10.48 20.11 5.96
N ASP A 201 9.23 19.92 6.38
CA ASP A 201 8.05 20.49 5.72
C ASP A 201 8.02 20.17 4.20
N LYS A 202 8.34 18.91 3.85
CA LYS A 202 8.36 18.43 2.47
C LYS A 202 7.29 17.39 2.23
N PRO A 203 6.60 17.45 1.08
CA PRO A 203 5.71 16.38 0.67
C PRO A 203 6.52 15.10 0.45
N PHE A 204 5.92 13.96 0.78
CA PHE A 204 6.60 12.68 0.64
C PHE A 204 5.76 11.65 -0.12
N PHE A 205 6.47 10.75 -0.77
CA PHE A 205 5.94 9.51 -1.30
C PHE A 205 6.52 8.33 -0.50
N LEU A 206 5.65 7.48 0.01
CA LEU A 206 6.03 6.25 0.70
C LEU A 206 5.56 5.04 -0.10
N TRP A 207 6.49 4.23 -0.58
CA TRP A 207 6.27 2.90 -1.09
C TRP A 207 6.32 1.91 0.08
N TYR A 208 5.15 1.48 0.57
CA TYR A 208 5.03 0.50 1.65
C TYR A 208 4.74 -0.88 1.05
N GLY A 209 5.78 -1.53 0.51
CA GLY A 209 5.72 -2.84 -0.16
C GLY A 209 6.12 -3.97 0.77
N VAL A 210 5.32 -4.28 1.77
CA VAL A 210 5.60 -5.37 2.71
C VAL A 210 5.50 -6.74 2.04
N PHE A 211 6.34 -7.71 2.47
CA PHE A 211 6.25 -9.08 2.01
C PHE A 211 5.17 -9.86 2.79
N LEU A 212 3.97 -9.29 2.87
CA LEU A 212 2.81 -9.91 3.53
C LEU A 212 1.61 -9.88 2.58
N PRO A 213 0.83 -10.93 2.49
CA PRO A 213 0.96 -12.25 3.13
C PRO A 213 1.88 -13.26 2.40
N HIS A 214 2.82 -12.82 1.57
CA HIS A 214 3.74 -13.68 0.81
C HIS A 214 4.55 -14.64 1.71
N THR A 215 4.96 -15.76 1.16
CA THR A 215 5.86 -16.72 1.84
C THR A 215 7.20 -16.07 2.25
N PRO A 216 7.84 -16.53 3.35
CA PRO A 216 7.45 -17.65 4.20
C PRO A 216 6.25 -17.36 5.09
N HIS A 217 5.31 -18.30 5.18
CA HIS A 217 4.16 -18.19 6.06
C HIS A 217 4.58 -18.52 7.50
N ASN A 218 5.06 -17.52 8.20
CA ASN A 218 5.57 -17.57 9.58
C ASN A 218 4.86 -16.55 10.49
N PRO A 219 3.52 -16.59 10.55
CA PRO A 219 2.78 -15.62 11.35
C PRO A 219 3.08 -15.76 12.83
N PRO A 220 2.88 -14.69 13.63
CA PRO A 220 2.95 -14.78 15.09
C PRO A 220 2.03 -15.87 15.62
N THR A 221 2.48 -16.60 16.63
CA THR A 221 1.73 -17.72 17.22
C THR A 221 0.33 -17.32 17.68
N ARG A 222 0.15 -16.10 18.19
CA ARG A 222 -1.17 -15.55 18.60
C ARG A 222 -2.17 -15.54 17.46
N LEU A 223 -1.76 -15.16 16.26
CA LEU A 223 -2.60 -15.12 15.06
C LEU A 223 -2.83 -16.53 14.52
N LEU A 224 -1.78 -17.35 14.42
CA LEU A 224 -1.90 -18.74 13.98
C LEU A 224 -2.92 -19.51 14.83
N ASN A 225 -2.79 -19.43 16.16
CA ASN A 225 -3.67 -20.13 17.08
C ASN A 225 -5.14 -19.70 16.93
N LYS A 226 -5.41 -18.44 16.57
CA LYS A 226 -6.75 -17.93 16.33
C LYS A 226 -7.46 -18.69 15.21
N TYR A 227 -6.77 -18.98 14.12
CA TYR A 227 -7.32 -19.68 12.97
C TYR A 227 -7.32 -21.20 13.12
N GLN A 228 -6.29 -21.78 13.77
CA GLN A 228 -6.26 -23.21 14.08
C GLN A 228 -7.40 -23.62 15.02
N LYS A 229 -7.72 -22.82 16.04
CA LYS A 229 -8.87 -23.08 16.94
C LYS A 229 -10.20 -23.08 16.24
N LYS A 230 -10.30 -22.48 15.05
CA LYS A 230 -11.49 -22.48 14.18
C LYS A 230 -11.58 -23.72 13.27
N GLY A 231 -10.62 -24.64 13.36
CA GLY A 231 -10.61 -25.88 12.60
C GLY A 231 -10.06 -25.78 11.18
N HIS A 232 -9.38 -24.68 10.82
CA HIS A 232 -8.71 -24.58 9.53
C HIS A 232 -7.45 -25.48 9.48
N ALA A 233 -7.16 -26.06 8.31
CA ALA A 233 -5.93 -26.78 8.06
C ALA A 233 -4.71 -25.85 8.29
N LEU A 234 -3.55 -26.41 8.67
CA LEU A 234 -2.40 -25.64 9.14
C LEU A 234 -1.89 -24.60 8.12
N ASP A 235 -1.83 -24.98 6.85
CA ASP A 235 -1.39 -24.10 5.75
C ASP A 235 -2.38 -22.96 5.52
N VAL A 236 -3.69 -23.26 5.56
CA VAL A 236 -4.78 -22.27 5.49
C VAL A 236 -4.73 -21.32 6.67
N ALA A 237 -4.61 -21.87 7.90
CA ALA A 237 -4.52 -21.08 9.12
C ALA A 237 -3.30 -20.14 9.11
N LYS A 238 -2.15 -20.62 8.59
CA LYS A 238 -0.97 -19.79 8.41
C LYS A 238 -1.23 -18.63 7.46
N TYR A 239 -1.78 -18.90 6.29
CA TYR A 239 -2.05 -17.84 5.29
C TYR A 239 -3.06 -16.83 5.82
N TYR A 240 -4.17 -17.26 6.44
CA TYR A 240 -5.15 -16.36 7.04
C TYR A 240 -4.53 -15.49 8.14
N ALA A 241 -3.64 -16.08 8.94
CA ALA A 241 -2.91 -15.34 9.95
C ALA A 241 -1.92 -14.32 9.35
N MET A 242 -1.34 -14.60 8.18
CA MET A 242 -0.49 -13.64 7.44
C MET A 242 -1.32 -12.47 6.89
N CYS A 243 -2.54 -12.72 6.40
CA CYS A 243 -3.45 -11.65 5.96
C CYS A 243 -3.84 -10.72 7.12
N GLU A 244 -4.16 -11.28 8.30
CA GLU A 244 -4.44 -10.48 9.49
C GLU A 244 -3.19 -9.74 9.98
N TRP A 245 -2.00 -10.31 9.84
CA TRP A 245 -0.75 -9.62 10.18
C TRP A 245 -0.47 -8.43 9.26
N LEU A 246 -0.75 -8.57 7.96
CA LEU A 246 -0.73 -7.42 7.03
C LEU A 246 -1.68 -6.31 7.50
N ASP A 247 -2.90 -6.66 7.89
CA ASP A 247 -3.89 -5.71 8.38
C ASP A 247 -3.38 -4.94 9.61
N GLU A 248 -2.79 -5.66 10.58
CA GLU A 248 -2.23 -5.04 11.77
C GLU A 248 -1.13 -4.02 11.45
N THR A 249 -0.18 -4.38 10.57
CA THR A 249 0.91 -3.46 10.20
C THR A 249 0.42 -2.27 9.38
N CYS A 250 -0.63 -2.44 8.57
CA CYS A 250 -1.32 -1.31 7.92
C CYS A 250 -1.96 -0.38 8.95
N GLY A 251 -2.60 -0.95 9.98
CA GLY A 251 -3.16 -0.20 11.10
C GLY A 251 -2.12 0.62 11.86
N GLU A 252 -0.96 0.02 12.13
CA GLU A 252 0.17 0.70 12.78
C GLU A 252 0.69 1.88 11.94
N LEU A 253 0.84 1.69 10.62
CA LEU A 253 1.26 2.75 9.71
C LEU A 253 0.26 3.92 9.70
N LEU A 254 -1.03 3.63 9.54
CA LEU A 254 -2.08 4.65 9.49
C LEU A 254 -2.19 5.41 10.81
N ALA A 255 -2.11 4.72 11.95
CA ALA A 255 -2.10 5.34 13.27
C ALA A 255 -0.87 6.23 13.49
N TYR A 256 0.28 5.83 12.93
CA TYR A 256 1.49 6.66 12.99
C TYR A 256 1.35 7.96 12.19
N LEU A 257 0.83 7.88 10.96
CA LEU A 257 0.55 9.07 10.13
C LEU A 257 -0.44 10.02 10.82
N GLU A 258 -1.50 9.47 11.43
CA GLU A 258 -2.48 10.24 12.20
C GLU A 258 -1.82 10.95 13.39
N LYS A 259 -1.00 10.21 14.18
CA LYS A 259 -0.24 10.77 15.31
C LYS A 259 0.70 11.91 14.91
N LYS A 260 1.25 11.86 13.69
CA LYS A 260 2.14 12.92 13.17
C LYS A 260 1.39 14.08 12.52
N GLY A 261 0.06 14.04 12.49
CA GLY A 261 -0.76 15.04 11.80
C GLY A 261 -0.62 15.03 10.28
N ALA A 262 0.01 14.00 9.72
CA ALA A 262 0.25 13.91 8.28
C ALA A 262 -0.95 13.31 7.52
N LEU A 263 -1.81 12.53 8.18
CA LEU A 263 -2.86 11.74 7.52
C LEU A 263 -3.87 12.61 6.77
N GLU A 264 -4.21 13.79 7.30
CA GLU A 264 -5.23 14.69 6.73
C GLU A 264 -4.85 15.20 5.32
N ASN A 265 -3.56 15.40 5.05
CA ASN A 265 -3.07 15.76 3.70
C ASN A 265 -2.30 14.60 3.07
N THR A 266 -2.80 13.39 3.19
CA THR A 266 -2.19 12.20 2.60
C THR A 266 -3.19 11.44 1.74
N LEU A 267 -2.82 11.22 0.48
CA LEU A 267 -3.47 10.24 -0.39
C LEU A 267 -2.95 8.85 -0.03
N ILE A 268 -3.81 8.02 0.54
CA ILE A 268 -3.53 6.59 0.76
C ILE A 268 -4.06 5.81 -0.44
N VAL A 269 -3.19 5.06 -1.07
CA VAL A 269 -3.51 4.10 -2.13
C VAL A 269 -3.25 2.70 -1.61
N TYR A 270 -4.22 1.80 -1.68
CA TYR A 270 -4.06 0.39 -1.36
C TYR A 270 -4.32 -0.48 -2.59
N ILE A 271 -3.43 -1.43 -2.85
CA ILE A 271 -3.57 -2.42 -3.93
C ILE A 271 -2.76 -3.68 -3.59
N CYS A 272 -3.16 -4.85 -4.11
CA CYS A 272 -2.32 -6.05 -4.11
C CYS A 272 -1.56 -6.18 -5.44
N ASP A 273 -0.38 -6.79 -5.42
CA ASP A 273 0.45 -6.94 -6.61
C ASP A 273 0.02 -8.09 -7.53
N ASN A 274 -0.53 -9.17 -7.00
CA ASN A 274 -1.12 -10.30 -7.74
C ASN A 274 -1.95 -11.19 -6.81
N GLY A 275 -2.65 -12.13 -7.38
CA GLY A 275 -3.40 -13.12 -6.63
C GLY A 275 -2.53 -14.08 -5.83
N TRP A 276 -3.14 -14.78 -4.89
CA TRP A 276 -2.47 -15.70 -3.99
C TRP A 276 -1.75 -16.86 -4.71
N ALA A 277 -0.58 -17.25 -4.16
CA ALA A 277 0.16 -18.42 -4.63
C ALA A 277 -0.44 -19.71 -4.03
N ALA A 278 -1.30 -20.37 -4.79
CA ALA A 278 -1.98 -21.61 -4.38
C ALA A 278 -1.05 -22.85 -4.28
N ARG A 279 0.26 -22.69 -4.40
CA ARG A 279 1.20 -23.81 -4.28
C ARG A 279 1.69 -23.95 -2.85
N SER A 280 1.49 -25.14 -2.28
CA SER A 280 2.35 -25.62 -1.21
C SER A 280 3.81 -25.55 -1.67
N THR A 281 4.70 -25.08 -0.79
CA THR A 281 6.14 -24.96 -1.05
C THR A 281 6.85 -26.30 -1.26
N ARG A 282 6.14 -27.42 -1.21
CA ARG A 282 6.64 -28.75 -1.53
C ARG A 282 5.77 -29.35 -2.63
N ALA A 283 6.25 -29.24 -3.86
CA ALA A 283 5.69 -29.93 -5.03
C ALA A 283 5.70 -31.47 -4.87
N ASP A 284 6.33 -31.99 -3.81
CA ASP A 284 6.72 -33.38 -3.63
C ASP A 284 5.97 -34.10 -2.50
N ASP A 285 4.98 -33.46 -1.86
CA ASP A 285 4.18 -34.17 -0.84
C ASP A 285 2.91 -34.75 -1.50
N PRO A 286 2.91 -36.07 -1.82
CA PRO A 286 1.77 -36.76 -2.42
C PRO A 286 0.54 -36.82 -1.51
N ASN A 287 0.70 -36.47 -0.22
CA ASN A 287 -0.38 -36.51 0.78
C ASN A 287 -1.06 -35.17 1.01
N GLN A 288 -0.57 -34.08 0.43
CA GLN A 288 -1.29 -32.81 0.45
C GLN A 288 -2.49 -32.87 -0.52
N LYS A 289 -3.59 -33.38 -0.01
CA LYS A 289 -4.90 -33.19 -0.65
C LYS A 289 -5.13 -31.68 -0.74
N ARG A 290 -5.07 -31.17 -1.97
CA ARG A 290 -5.51 -29.81 -2.29
C ARG A 290 -6.99 -29.72 -1.93
N GLU A 291 -7.31 -29.27 -0.73
CA GLU A 291 -8.70 -28.94 -0.42
C GLU A 291 -9.09 -27.80 -1.34
N GLY A 292 -10.10 -28.04 -2.19
CA GLY A 292 -10.53 -27.15 -3.28
C GLY A 292 -11.16 -25.82 -2.88
N LYS A 293 -10.80 -25.30 -1.70
CA LYS A 293 -11.20 -23.96 -1.21
C LYS A 293 -10.21 -22.86 -1.59
N PHE A 294 -9.03 -23.22 -2.07
CA PHE A 294 -8.05 -22.23 -2.54
C PHE A 294 -8.34 -21.87 -3.97
N ALA A 295 -8.27 -20.58 -4.25
CA ALA A 295 -8.57 -20.00 -5.54
C ALA A 295 -7.80 -20.71 -6.66
N LEU A 296 -8.48 -21.57 -7.40
CA LEU A 296 -7.95 -22.11 -8.66
C LEU A 296 -7.61 -20.95 -9.59
N ARG A 297 -6.54 -21.12 -10.41
CA ARG A 297 -6.13 -20.12 -11.40
C ARG A 297 -5.82 -18.76 -10.73
N SER A 298 -5.08 -18.78 -9.62
CA SER A 298 -4.62 -17.60 -8.91
C SER A 298 -3.26 -17.10 -9.46
N LYS A 299 -2.26 -16.80 -8.65
CA LYS A 299 -0.93 -16.32 -9.09
C LYS A 299 -0.43 -17.11 -10.32
N THR A 300 0.17 -16.43 -11.29
CA THR A 300 0.58 -16.91 -12.62
C THR A 300 -0.56 -17.18 -13.60
N SER A 301 -1.79 -16.84 -13.25
CA SER A 301 -2.96 -17.07 -14.10
C SER A 301 -3.64 -15.75 -14.48
N PRO A 302 -4.00 -15.53 -15.76
CA PRO A 302 -4.65 -14.30 -16.21
C PRO A 302 -6.15 -14.25 -15.90
N TYR A 303 -6.64 -15.08 -14.98
CA TYR A 303 -8.03 -15.09 -14.54
C TYR A 303 -8.22 -14.24 -13.30
N GLU A 304 -9.50 -14.00 -12.94
CA GLU A 304 -9.93 -13.18 -11.77
C GLU A 304 -9.05 -13.40 -10.53
N ASN A 305 -8.80 -14.65 -10.15
CA ASN A 305 -8.02 -14.94 -8.95
C ASN A 305 -6.53 -14.60 -9.06
N GLY A 306 -6.02 -14.36 -10.26
CA GLY A 306 -4.62 -13.99 -10.48
C GLY A 306 -4.40 -12.49 -10.67
N ILE A 307 -5.39 -11.78 -11.24
CA ILE A 307 -5.24 -10.38 -11.63
C ILE A 307 -6.25 -9.43 -10.97
N ARG A 308 -7.31 -9.92 -10.32
CA ARG A 308 -8.26 -9.04 -9.62
C ARG A 308 -7.73 -8.66 -8.25
N THR A 309 -7.94 -7.43 -7.86
CA THR A 309 -7.59 -6.86 -6.56
C THR A 309 -8.57 -5.75 -6.20
N PRO A 310 -8.88 -5.51 -4.90
CA PRO A 310 -9.46 -4.24 -4.53
C PRO A 310 -8.44 -3.12 -4.73
N ILE A 311 -8.88 -1.97 -5.25
CA ILE A 311 -8.09 -0.73 -5.27
C ILE A 311 -8.83 0.27 -4.39
N MET A 312 -8.13 0.83 -3.40
CA MET A 312 -8.70 1.83 -2.49
C MET A 312 -7.93 3.14 -2.60
N LEU A 313 -8.66 4.24 -2.65
CA LEU A 313 -8.13 5.60 -2.62
C LEU A 313 -8.80 6.36 -1.46
N SER A 314 -8.02 6.76 -0.46
CA SER A 314 -8.48 7.54 0.68
C SER A 314 -7.70 8.83 0.79
N TRP A 315 -8.41 9.96 0.80
CA TRP A 315 -7.81 11.27 1.04
C TRP A 315 -8.84 12.12 1.81
N PRO A 316 -8.64 12.32 3.12
CA PRO A 316 -9.59 13.04 3.95
C PRO A 316 -9.96 14.41 3.37
N GLY A 317 -11.24 14.72 3.33
CA GLY A 317 -11.76 16.00 2.82
C GLY A 317 -11.60 16.25 1.30
N ARG A 318 -11.01 15.30 0.55
CA ARG A 318 -10.81 15.41 -0.90
C ARG A 318 -11.51 14.30 -1.68
N ILE A 319 -11.61 13.12 -1.12
CA ILE A 319 -12.26 11.96 -1.74
C ILE A 319 -13.44 11.53 -0.87
N GLU A 320 -14.64 11.57 -1.43
CA GLU A 320 -15.85 11.08 -0.77
C GLU A 320 -15.88 9.55 -0.78
N PRO A 321 -16.01 8.90 0.39
CA PRO A 321 -16.03 7.45 0.49
C PRO A 321 -17.22 6.83 -0.24
N ARG A 322 -16.98 5.79 -1.01
CA ARG A 322 -18.03 5.01 -1.70
C ARG A 322 -17.49 3.70 -2.24
N ASP A 323 -18.35 2.73 -2.41
CA ASP A 323 -18.09 1.60 -3.31
C ASP A 323 -18.34 2.06 -4.75
N ASP A 324 -17.29 2.04 -5.58
CA ASP A 324 -17.40 2.44 -6.99
C ASP A 324 -17.61 1.20 -7.86
N PRO A 325 -18.70 1.13 -8.65
CA PRO A 325 -19.02 -0.03 -9.46
C PRO A 325 -18.17 -0.14 -10.73
N ASN A 326 -17.42 0.89 -11.09
CA ASN A 326 -16.60 0.90 -12.29
C ASN A 326 -15.38 -0.03 -12.18
N PHE A 327 -14.78 -0.32 -13.31
CA PHE A 327 -13.48 -0.95 -13.37
C PHE A 327 -12.39 0.09 -13.07
N ALA A 328 -11.34 -0.36 -12.36
CA ALA A 328 -10.10 0.39 -12.23
C ALA A 328 -8.93 -0.55 -12.55
N HIS A 329 -7.86 -0.03 -13.06
CA HIS A 329 -6.70 -0.82 -13.44
C HIS A 329 -5.42 -0.30 -12.78
N SER A 330 -4.46 -1.17 -12.51
CA SER A 330 -3.19 -0.79 -11.87
C SER A 330 -2.38 0.24 -12.65
N ILE A 331 -2.55 0.33 -13.98
CA ILE A 331 -1.90 1.36 -14.80
C ILE A 331 -2.49 2.76 -14.56
N ASP A 332 -3.73 2.85 -14.06
CA ASP A 332 -4.38 4.12 -13.74
C ASP A 332 -3.72 4.80 -12.51
N LEU A 333 -2.90 4.08 -11.75
CA LEU A 333 -2.21 4.64 -10.59
C LEU A 333 -1.26 5.76 -10.96
N PHE A 334 -0.53 5.63 -12.06
CA PHE A 334 0.40 6.68 -12.51
C PHE A 334 -0.33 8.02 -12.75
N PRO A 335 -1.31 8.11 -13.66
CA PRO A 335 -2.02 9.38 -13.88
C PRO A 335 -2.81 9.85 -12.65
N THR A 336 -3.33 8.93 -11.83
CA THR A 336 -4.04 9.28 -10.59
C THR A 336 -3.11 9.95 -9.58
N ILE A 337 -1.92 9.39 -9.37
CA ILE A 337 -0.90 9.93 -8.45
C ILE A 337 -0.37 11.26 -8.98
N ALA A 338 -0.09 11.36 -10.29
CA ALA A 338 0.35 12.61 -10.92
C ALA A 338 -0.70 13.72 -10.74
N ALA A 339 -1.95 13.45 -11.06
CA ALA A 339 -3.05 14.40 -10.89
C ALA A 339 -3.26 14.82 -9.43
N ALA A 340 -3.18 13.88 -8.48
CA ALA A 340 -3.28 14.17 -7.04
C ALA A 340 -2.15 15.10 -6.56
N ALA A 341 -0.94 14.93 -7.12
CA ALA A 341 0.20 15.80 -6.85
C ALA A 341 0.16 17.14 -7.62
N GLY A 342 -0.86 17.37 -8.45
CA GLY A 342 -0.96 18.57 -9.30
C GLY A 342 0.05 18.59 -10.46
N LEU A 343 0.49 17.42 -10.92
CA LEU A 343 1.46 17.23 -11.98
C LEU A 343 0.75 16.72 -13.24
N GLU A 344 1.16 17.27 -14.41
CA GLU A 344 0.64 16.88 -15.74
C GLU A 344 1.57 15.89 -16.45
#